data_f9f24437e71b6fac401caf368772ceee
#
_entry.id   f9f24437e71b6fac401caf368772ceee
#
_cell.length_a   1.000
_cell.length_b   1.000
_cell.length_c   1.000
_cell.angle_alpha   90.00
_cell.angle_beta   90.00
_cell.angle_gamma   90.00
#
_symmetry.space_group_name_H-M   'P 1'
#
loop_
_entity.id
_entity.type
_entity.pdbx_description
1 polymer ?
#
loop_
_entity_poly.entity_id
_entity_poly.type
_entity_poly.pdbx_seq_one_letter_code
_entity_poly.pdbx_strand_id
1 'polypeptide(L)'
;MSAQAPSTVILIRADRFIPNPATAADNAFQREVPEGQSDDATSTKALAEMDAVAQALRDAGVTVHVFEDEDHTRPDSVFPNNWLSTHAGGNVAVYPMYASNRRHERRADVLELLKSQYRVQTIVDYSGLEPDGIFLEGTGAMVLDHVSRVAYAARSHRADTHVLERFCTDFGYEPMAFDAVDSEGVPVYHTNVIACIGTEVAMIALEMIPDEQRRAEVRERLSVNGRIVVELTEQQIREFAGNAVELCGRTPGGRRRYIMAMSARARRSLRPDQVAAIEESCEIVAIDIPTIELAGGSVRCMIAGVHLDRRPALEAEPTPAVEAIDENPHTADGQDVAMADTADCERGAHPLTKG
;
A
#
# COMPACT_ATOMS: atom_id res chain seq x y z
N MET A 1 6.27 14.70 12.38
CA MET A 1 7.07 13.51 12.75
C MET A 1 6.41 12.31 12.08
N SER A 2 7.19 11.44 11.45
CA SER A 2 6.68 10.22 10.84
C SER A 2 6.12 9.29 11.92
N ALA A 3 4.93 8.74 11.69
CA ALA A 3 4.35 7.70 12.53
C ALA A 3 4.67 6.34 11.91
N GLN A 4 5.02 5.35 12.73
CA GLN A 4 5.26 3.99 12.25
C GLN A 4 3.95 3.34 11.78
N ALA A 5 2.92 3.41 12.61
CA ALA A 5 1.61 2.82 12.34
C ALA A 5 0.69 3.81 11.62
N PRO A 6 0.31 3.58 10.35
CA PRO A 6 -0.65 4.42 9.65
C PRO A 6 -2.06 4.19 10.20
N SER A 7 -2.90 5.23 10.15
CA SER A 7 -4.31 5.16 10.56
C SER A 7 -5.28 4.96 9.39
N THR A 8 -4.73 4.89 8.19
CA THR A 8 -5.48 4.71 6.96
C THR A 8 -4.75 3.73 6.06
N VAL A 9 -5.50 2.90 5.37
CA VAL A 9 -4.97 1.88 4.47
C VAL A 9 -5.77 1.82 3.17
N ILE A 10 -5.11 1.30 2.13
CA ILE A 10 -5.69 0.95 0.84
C ILE A 10 -5.67 -0.57 0.71
N LEU A 11 -6.81 -1.14 0.32
CA LEU A 11 -7.00 -2.55 -0.04
C LEU A 11 -7.54 -2.62 -1.47
N ILE A 12 -7.16 -3.66 -2.19
CA ILE A 12 -7.75 -4.01 -3.48
C ILE A 12 -8.63 -5.24 -3.28
N ARG A 13 -9.88 -5.15 -3.74
CA ARG A 13 -10.87 -6.22 -3.70
C ARG A 13 -11.01 -6.80 -5.10
N ALA A 14 -10.26 -7.86 -5.39
CA ALA A 14 -10.29 -8.50 -6.68
C ALA A 14 -11.50 -9.46 -6.78
N ASP A 15 -12.29 -9.34 -7.83
CA ASP A 15 -13.42 -10.24 -8.07
C ASP A 15 -12.97 -11.63 -8.57
N ARG A 16 -11.77 -11.71 -9.13
CA ARG A 16 -11.11 -12.96 -9.48
C ARG A 16 -9.77 -13.08 -8.78
N PHE A 17 -9.60 -14.18 -8.05
CA PHE A 17 -8.37 -14.54 -7.38
C PHE A 17 -7.96 -15.97 -7.71
N ILE A 18 -6.74 -16.11 -8.20
CA ILE A 18 -6.05 -17.39 -8.38
C ILE A 18 -4.57 -17.19 -8.05
N PRO A 19 -3.85 -18.17 -7.48
CA PRO A 19 -2.41 -18.10 -7.35
C PRO A 19 -1.76 -17.80 -8.69
N ASN A 20 -0.86 -16.81 -8.75
CA ASN A 20 -0.29 -16.32 -10.01
C ASN A 20 0.71 -17.32 -10.62
N PRO A 21 0.45 -17.89 -11.79
CA PRO A 21 1.39 -18.85 -12.41
C PRO A 21 2.75 -18.23 -12.77
N ALA A 22 2.78 -16.89 -13.03
CA ALA A 22 4.01 -16.21 -13.39
C ALA A 22 5.00 -16.04 -12.22
N THR A 23 4.53 -16.21 -10.97
CA THR A 23 5.33 -16.08 -9.75
C THR A 23 5.58 -17.42 -9.05
N ALA A 24 4.98 -18.52 -9.54
CA ALA A 24 5.05 -19.82 -8.88
C ALA A 24 6.49 -20.38 -8.79
N ALA A 25 7.33 -20.08 -9.77
CA ALA A 25 8.70 -20.61 -9.83
C ALA A 25 9.65 -20.01 -8.79
N ASP A 26 9.36 -18.81 -8.28
CA ASP A 26 10.26 -18.02 -7.42
C ASP A 26 9.62 -17.54 -6.11
N ASN A 27 8.37 -17.94 -5.86
CA ASN A 27 7.65 -17.66 -4.61
C ASN A 27 7.49 -18.96 -3.79
N ALA A 28 8.47 -19.23 -2.92
CA ALA A 28 8.50 -20.43 -2.08
C ALA A 28 7.28 -20.58 -1.13
N PHE A 29 6.50 -19.52 -0.94
CA PHE A 29 5.29 -19.53 -0.10
C PHE A 29 4.01 -19.80 -0.90
N GLN A 30 4.07 -19.71 -2.22
CA GLN A 30 2.92 -20.00 -3.07
C GLN A 30 2.57 -21.48 -3.04
N ARG A 31 1.28 -21.78 -3.01
CA ARG A 31 0.75 -23.14 -2.98
C ARG A 31 -0.28 -23.32 -4.07
N GLU A 32 -0.44 -24.56 -4.51
CA GLU A 32 -1.49 -24.90 -5.45
C GLU A 32 -2.88 -24.84 -4.80
N VAL A 33 -3.88 -24.53 -5.61
CA VAL A 33 -5.28 -24.62 -5.19
C VAL A 33 -5.59 -26.09 -4.86
N PRO A 34 -6.29 -26.38 -3.76
CA PRO A 34 -6.65 -27.75 -3.40
C PRO A 34 -7.36 -28.48 -4.53
N GLU A 35 -7.03 -29.77 -4.72
CA GLU A 35 -7.61 -30.59 -5.76
C GLU A 35 -9.14 -30.62 -5.68
N GLY A 36 -9.80 -30.43 -6.82
CA GLY A 36 -11.27 -30.38 -6.93
C GLY A 36 -11.91 -29.03 -6.61
N GLN A 37 -11.14 -28.01 -6.24
CA GLN A 37 -11.66 -26.64 -6.06
C GLN A 37 -11.54 -25.87 -7.37
N SER A 38 -12.65 -25.33 -7.89
CA SER A 38 -12.65 -24.51 -9.10
C SER A 38 -12.11 -23.10 -8.84
N ASP A 39 -11.68 -22.40 -9.89
CA ASP A 39 -11.24 -21.00 -9.84
C ASP A 39 -12.34 -20.09 -9.28
N ASP A 40 -13.60 -20.32 -9.68
CA ASP A 40 -14.75 -19.53 -9.20
C ASP A 40 -14.99 -19.74 -7.70
N ALA A 41 -14.88 -20.99 -7.22
CA ALA A 41 -14.99 -21.28 -5.79
C ALA A 41 -13.83 -20.68 -5.00
N THR A 42 -12.62 -20.67 -5.56
CA THR A 42 -11.43 -20.02 -4.99
C THR A 42 -11.63 -18.51 -4.90
N SER A 43 -12.07 -17.88 -6.00
CA SER A 43 -12.34 -16.43 -6.04
C SER A 43 -13.43 -16.02 -5.05
N THR A 44 -14.52 -16.80 -4.95
CA THR A 44 -15.60 -16.55 -3.99
C THR A 44 -15.09 -16.55 -2.53
N LYS A 45 -14.25 -17.53 -2.17
CA LYS A 45 -13.65 -17.59 -0.84
C LYS A 45 -12.70 -16.40 -0.60
N ALA A 46 -11.84 -16.11 -1.57
CA ALA A 46 -10.91 -14.99 -1.49
C ALA A 46 -11.62 -13.65 -1.33
N LEU A 47 -12.74 -13.42 -2.04
CA LEU A 47 -13.58 -12.23 -1.87
C LEU A 47 -14.10 -12.10 -0.44
N ALA A 48 -14.61 -13.18 0.15
CA ALA A 48 -15.08 -13.18 1.54
C ALA A 48 -13.94 -12.88 2.54
N GLU A 49 -12.73 -13.40 2.26
CA GLU A 49 -11.54 -13.13 3.07
C GLU A 49 -11.10 -11.67 2.95
N MET A 50 -11.12 -11.06 1.75
CA MET A 50 -10.84 -9.63 1.55
C MET A 50 -11.83 -8.75 2.30
N ASP A 51 -13.14 -9.09 2.23
CA ASP A 51 -14.19 -8.39 2.98
C ASP A 51 -13.98 -8.51 4.49
N ALA A 52 -13.57 -9.70 4.98
CA ALA A 52 -13.24 -9.91 6.39
C ALA A 52 -12.04 -9.07 6.85
N VAL A 53 -10.98 -8.95 6.02
CA VAL A 53 -9.84 -8.07 6.32
C VAL A 53 -10.31 -6.61 6.42
N ALA A 54 -11.07 -6.13 5.44
CA ALA A 54 -11.56 -4.75 5.43
C ALA A 54 -12.44 -4.47 6.67
N GLN A 55 -13.30 -5.40 7.04
CA GLN A 55 -14.18 -5.27 8.20
C GLN A 55 -13.41 -5.29 9.53
N ALA A 56 -12.49 -6.24 9.70
CA ALA A 56 -11.68 -6.34 10.93
C ALA A 56 -10.86 -5.05 11.17
N LEU A 57 -10.31 -4.46 10.12
CA LEU A 57 -9.58 -3.20 10.22
C LEU A 57 -10.48 -2.01 10.55
N ARG A 58 -11.70 -1.95 9.97
CA ARG A 58 -12.71 -0.93 10.32
C ARG A 58 -13.18 -1.05 11.77
N ASP A 59 -13.40 -2.26 12.24
CA ASP A 59 -13.79 -2.54 13.65
C ASP A 59 -12.69 -2.14 14.64
N ALA A 60 -11.43 -2.24 14.20
CA ALA A 60 -10.28 -1.71 14.94
C ALA A 60 -10.16 -0.18 14.88
N GLY A 61 -11.03 0.50 14.12
CA GLY A 61 -11.03 1.97 13.97
C GLY A 61 -10.01 2.50 12.98
N VAL A 62 -9.53 1.67 12.06
CA VAL A 62 -8.66 2.06 10.94
C VAL A 62 -9.54 2.56 9.78
N THR A 63 -9.14 3.64 9.12
CA THR A 63 -9.80 4.08 7.88
C THR A 63 -9.37 3.17 6.72
N VAL A 64 -10.33 2.56 6.03
CA VAL A 64 -10.06 1.60 4.96
C VAL A 64 -10.67 2.08 3.65
N HIS A 65 -9.83 2.38 2.66
CA HIS A 65 -10.21 2.58 1.27
C HIS A 65 -10.14 1.25 0.54
N VAL A 66 -11.26 0.82 -0.03
CA VAL A 66 -11.33 -0.41 -0.82
C VAL A 66 -11.56 -0.02 -2.27
N PHE A 67 -10.78 -0.60 -3.17
CA PHE A 67 -10.91 -0.44 -4.61
C PHE A 67 -11.29 -1.78 -5.23
N GLU A 68 -12.40 -1.80 -5.93
CA GLU A 68 -12.84 -2.97 -6.69
C GLU A 68 -11.90 -3.21 -7.89
N ASP A 69 -11.54 -4.46 -8.14
CA ASP A 69 -10.74 -4.86 -9.29
C ASP A 69 -11.44 -5.97 -10.08
N GLU A 70 -12.00 -5.58 -11.22
CA GLU A 70 -12.71 -6.45 -12.15
C GLU A 70 -11.81 -6.95 -13.30
N ASP A 71 -10.53 -6.59 -13.30
CA ASP A 71 -9.58 -7.02 -14.33
C ASP A 71 -8.97 -8.38 -14.01
N HIS A 72 -9.46 -9.40 -14.68
CA HIS A 72 -9.06 -10.79 -14.47
C HIS A 72 -7.62 -11.11 -14.95
N THR A 73 -6.91 -10.14 -15.50
CA THR A 73 -5.50 -10.31 -15.92
C THR A 73 -4.50 -10.00 -14.81
N ARG A 74 -4.96 -9.58 -13.62
CA ARG A 74 -4.16 -9.15 -12.47
C ARG A 74 -4.34 -10.08 -11.26
N PRO A 75 -3.80 -11.30 -11.28
CA PRO A 75 -4.07 -12.30 -10.23
C PRO A 75 -3.58 -11.90 -8.83
N ASP A 76 -2.50 -11.08 -8.75
CA ASP A 76 -1.92 -10.62 -7.48
C ASP A 76 -2.33 -9.18 -7.10
N SER A 77 -3.37 -8.62 -7.72
CA SER A 77 -3.82 -7.24 -7.45
C SER A 77 -4.21 -6.99 -5.99
N VAL A 78 -4.53 -8.05 -5.25
CA VAL A 78 -4.81 -8.01 -3.80
C VAL A 78 -3.61 -7.58 -2.94
N PHE A 79 -2.42 -7.43 -3.55
CA PHE A 79 -1.17 -7.06 -2.86
C PHE A 79 -0.64 -5.68 -3.27
N PRO A 80 -1.39 -4.58 -3.01
CA PRO A 80 -1.05 -3.23 -3.47
C PRO A 80 0.25 -2.68 -2.87
N ASN A 81 0.71 -3.21 -1.75
CA ASN A 81 1.94 -2.77 -1.11
C ASN A 81 3.21 -3.01 -1.93
N ASN A 82 3.14 -3.86 -2.97
CA ASN A 82 4.27 -4.14 -3.84
C ASN A 82 4.50 -3.06 -4.90
N TRP A 83 3.46 -2.36 -5.34
CA TRP A 83 3.59 -1.33 -6.35
C TRP A 83 3.42 0.10 -5.83
N LEU A 84 2.93 0.28 -4.59
CA LEU A 84 2.61 1.59 -4.00
C LEU A 84 3.13 1.69 -2.56
N SER A 85 3.74 2.82 -2.22
CA SER A 85 3.91 3.26 -0.85
C SER A 85 3.70 4.77 -0.71
N THR A 86 3.37 5.20 0.50
CA THR A 86 3.20 6.61 0.83
C THR A 86 4.04 6.98 2.04
N HIS A 87 4.51 8.22 2.10
CA HIS A 87 5.45 8.67 3.12
C HIS A 87 5.05 10.04 3.65
N ALA A 88 5.44 10.31 4.91
CA ALA A 88 5.25 11.61 5.52
C ALA A 88 5.90 12.73 4.67
N GLY A 89 5.30 13.92 4.70
CA GLY A 89 5.74 15.04 3.87
C GLY A 89 5.13 15.06 2.48
N GLY A 90 4.11 14.20 2.23
CA GLY A 90 3.37 14.24 0.98
C GLY A 90 3.98 13.44 -0.16
N ASN A 91 4.87 12.51 0.14
CA ASN A 91 5.59 11.74 -0.87
C ASN A 91 4.91 10.38 -1.14
N VAL A 92 4.84 10.02 -2.42
CA VAL A 92 4.30 8.75 -2.91
C VAL A 92 5.35 8.08 -3.80
N ALA A 93 5.55 6.78 -3.65
CA ALA A 93 6.39 6.00 -4.53
C ALA A 93 5.59 4.97 -5.31
N VAL A 94 5.91 4.80 -6.59
CA VAL A 94 5.40 3.76 -7.49
C VAL A 94 6.59 2.90 -7.92
N TYR A 95 6.43 1.59 -7.84
CA TYR A 95 7.56 0.65 -7.94
C TYR A 95 7.54 -0.22 -9.19
N PRO A 96 8.75 -0.62 -9.67
CA PRO A 96 8.92 -1.57 -10.75
C PRO A 96 8.60 -2.98 -10.28
N MET A 97 7.81 -3.72 -11.08
CA MET A 97 7.37 -5.08 -10.80
C MET A 97 8.13 -6.09 -11.65
N TYR A 98 8.62 -7.16 -11.01
CA TYR A 98 9.37 -8.23 -11.67
C TYR A 98 8.49 -9.01 -12.66
N ALA A 99 7.39 -9.58 -12.18
CA ALA A 99 6.46 -10.30 -13.03
C ALA A 99 5.71 -9.35 -13.95
N SER A 100 5.74 -9.60 -15.27
CA SER A 100 5.19 -8.69 -16.28
C SER A 100 3.69 -8.46 -16.14
N ASN A 101 2.92 -9.49 -15.73
CA ASN A 101 1.49 -9.37 -15.51
C ASN A 101 1.16 -8.49 -14.28
N ARG A 102 2.06 -8.40 -13.29
CA ARG A 102 1.89 -7.54 -12.12
C ARG A 102 2.09 -6.04 -12.41
N ARG A 103 2.73 -5.70 -13.53
CA ARG A 103 2.91 -4.30 -13.97
C ARG A 103 1.58 -3.59 -14.23
N HIS A 104 0.54 -4.34 -14.54
CA HIS A 104 -0.83 -3.84 -14.75
C HIS A 104 -1.59 -3.56 -13.43
N GLU A 105 -1.03 -3.93 -12.27
CA GLU A 105 -1.64 -3.66 -10.96
C GLU A 105 -1.55 -2.19 -10.54
N ARG A 106 -0.68 -1.39 -11.18
CA ARG A 106 -0.55 0.05 -10.91
C ARG A 106 -1.80 0.80 -11.37
N ARG A 107 -2.58 1.33 -10.42
CA ARG A 107 -3.91 1.91 -10.63
C ARG A 107 -3.88 3.43 -10.52
N ALA A 108 -4.33 4.10 -11.60
CA ALA A 108 -4.44 5.55 -11.64
C ALA A 108 -5.50 6.09 -10.67
N ASP A 109 -6.62 5.38 -10.49
CA ASP A 109 -7.72 5.78 -9.59
C ASP A 109 -7.28 5.79 -8.10
N VAL A 110 -6.38 4.89 -7.71
CA VAL A 110 -5.77 4.91 -6.37
C VAL A 110 -4.94 6.20 -6.20
N LEU A 111 -4.12 6.55 -7.19
CA LEU A 111 -3.33 7.78 -7.14
C LEU A 111 -4.21 9.03 -7.15
N GLU A 112 -5.31 9.05 -7.89
CA GLU A 112 -6.27 10.15 -7.91
C GLU A 112 -7.00 10.29 -6.56
N LEU A 113 -7.38 9.19 -5.89
CA LEU A 113 -7.91 9.25 -4.53
C LEU A 113 -6.89 9.89 -3.58
N LEU A 114 -5.62 9.45 -3.65
CA LEU A 114 -4.58 10.02 -2.80
C LEU A 114 -4.41 11.52 -3.04
N LYS A 115 -4.37 11.98 -4.30
CA LYS A 115 -4.28 13.41 -4.66
C LYS A 115 -5.50 14.20 -4.20
N SER A 116 -6.70 13.64 -4.30
CA SER A 116 -7.94 14.33 -3.97
C SER A 116 -8.18 14.45 -2.46
N GLN A 117 -7.87 13.39 -1.68
CA GLN A 117 -8.17 13.35 -0.25
C GLN A 117 -6.98 13.67 0.66
N TYR A 118 -5.76 13.56 0.13
CA TYR A 118 -4.53 13.73 0.92
C TYR A 118 -3.60 14.78 0.29
N ARG A 119 -2.68 15.30 1.09
CA ARG A 119 -1.67 16.26 0.65
C ARG A 119 -0.52 15.52 -0.03
N VAL A 120 -0.68 15.21 -1.30
CA VAL A 120 0.39 14.69 -2.15
C VAL A 120 1.22 15.86 -2.68
N GLN A 121 2.52 15.84 -2.44
CA GLN A 121 3.50 16.82 -2.91
C GLN A 121 4.28 16.27 -4.12
N THR A 122 4.74 15.03 -4.01
CA THR A 122 5.61 14.40 -5.00
C THR A 122 5.20 12.95 -5.22
N ILE A 123 5.22 12.52 -6.49
CA ILE A 123 5.12 11.10 -6.85
C ILE A 123 6.42 10.76 -7.56
N VAL A 124 7.18 9.82 -6.98
CA VAL A 124 8.39 9.25 -7.59
C VAL A 124 8.02 7.91 -8.21
N ASP A 125 8.16 7.80 -9.52
CA ASP A 125 7.85 6.59 -10.27
C ASP A 125 9.14 5.89 -10.72
N TYR A 126 9.40 4.71 -10.16
CA TYR A 126 10.54 3.86 -10.50
C TYR A 126 10.21 2.81 -11.58
N SER A 127 8.97 2.75 -12.08
CA SER A 127 8.55 1.72 -13.03
C SER A 127 9.31 1.76 -14.36
N GLY A 128 9.91 2.91 -14.69
CA GLY A 128 10.78 3.06 -15.85
C GLY A 128 12.06 2.20 -15.82
N LEU A 129 12.37 1.53 -14.69
CA LEU A 129 13.52 0.62 -14.56
C LEU A 129 13.20 -0.83 -15.01
N GLU A 130 11.93 -1.15 -15.25
CA GLU A 130 11.49 -2.49 -15.67
C GLU A 130 12.13 -2.99 -16.97
N PRO A 131 12.32 -2.14 -18.02
CA PRO A 131 13.02 -2.57 -19.24
C PRO A 131 14.46 -2.97 -19.01
N ASP A 132 15.12 -2.41 -17.99
CA ASP A 132 16.51 -2.71 -17.64
C ASP A 132 16.63 -3.96 -16.74
N GLY A 133 15.50 -4.60 -16.38
CA GLY A 133 15.47 -5.76 -15.49
C GLY A 133 15.80 -5.44 -14.04
N ILE A 134 15.56 -4.21 -13.60
CA ILE A 134 15.87 -3.71 -12.25
C ILE A 134 14.57 -3.50 -11.48
N PHE A 135 14.45 -4.12 -10.29
CA PHE A 135 13.21 -4.18 -9.54
C PHE A 135 13.39 -3.83 -8.07
N LEU A 136 12.38 -3.19 -7.50
CA LEU A 136 12.17 -3.00 -6.06
C LEU A 136 10.67 -3.02 -5.81
N GLU A 137 10.14 -4.16 -5.38
CA GLU A 137 8.70 -4.35 -5.20
C GLU A 137 8.19 -3.77 -3.87
N GLY A 138 8.25 -2.45 -3.76
CA GLY A 138 7.66 -1.64 -2.70
C GLY A 138 7.95 -2.14 -1.28
N THR A 139 6.91 -2.09 -0.44
CA THR A 139 7.00 -2.56 0.94
C THR A 139 6.81 -4.07 1.09
N GLY A 140 6.82 -4.83 0.00
CA GLY A 140 7.12 -6.25 -0.03
C GLY A 140 8.62 -6.48 0.05
N ALA A 141 9.37 -5.92 -0.90
CA ALA A 141 10.82 -6.03 -1.00
C ALA A 141 11.56 -5.37 0.17
N MET A 142 10.99 -4.34 0.79
CA MET A 142 11.57 -3.63 1.93
C MET A 142 10.57 -3.43 3.05
N VAL A 143 11.05 -3.49 4.29
CA VAL A 143 10.30 -3.13 5.50
C VAL A 143 10.86 -1.84 6.06
N LEU A 144 9.98 -0.85 6.28
CA LEU A 144 10.38 0.50 6.63
C LEU A 144 10.22 0.78 8.11
N ASP A 145 11.28 1.24 8.75
CA ASP A 145 11.22 1.96 10.02
C ASP A 145 11.03 3.44 9.71
N HIS A 146 9.78 3.88 9.76
CA HIS A 146 9.43 5.28 9.47
C HIS A 146 9.91 6.24 10.55
N VAL A 147 10.15 5.76 11.77
CA VAL A 147 10.62 6.57 12.92
C VAL A 147 12.12 6.73 12.86
N SER A 148 12.86 5.62 12.79
CA SER A 148 14.34 5.64 12.73
C SER A 148 14.86 5.91 11.32
N ARG A 149 13.98 5.98 10.32
CA ARG A 149 14.33 6.25 8.90
C ARG A 149 15.29 5.22 8.34
N VAL A 150 14.99 3.93 8.51
CA VAL A 150 15.77 2.81 7.97
C VAL A 150 14.90 1.98 7.06
N ALA A 151 15.43 1.59 5.90
CA ALA A 151 14.81 0.66 4.97
C ALA A 151 15.55 -0.68 5.01
N TYR A 152 14.93 -1.69 5.62
CA TYR A 152 15.45 -3.05 5.70
C TYR A 152 15.06 -3.83 4.46
N ALA A 153 16.03 -4.42 3.75
CA ALA A 153 15.77 -5.16 2.52
C ALA A 153 16.64 -6.42 2.41
N ALA A 154 15.99 -7.58 2.33
CA ALA A 154 16.64 -8.81 1.90
C ALA A 154 16.94 -8.72 0.40
N ARG A 155 18.22 -8.94 0.01
CA ARG A 155 18.63 -8.90 -1.40
C ARG A 155 17.98 -10.04 -2.17
N SER A 156 17.35 -9.71 -3.27
CA SER A 156 16.73 -10.69 -4.16
C SER A 156 16.58 -10.10 -5.57
N HIS A 157 16.14 -10.91 -6.53
CA HIS A 157 15.79 -10.41 -7.86
C HIS A 157 14.60 -9.43 -7.88
N ARG A 158 13.86 -9.29 -6.76
CA ARG A 158 12.78 -8.30 -6.58
C ARG A 158 13.17 -7.15 -5.66
N ALA A 159 14.42 -7.09 -5.21
CA ALA A 159 14.95 -6.09 -4.28
C ALA A 159 16.39 -5.71 -4.67
N ASP A 160 16.53 -4.95 -5.76
CA ASP A 160 17.83 -4.44 -6.24
C ASP A 160 18.35 -3.35 -5.30
N THR A 161 19.63 -3.47 -4.92
CA THR A 161 20.27 -2.56 -3.96
C THR A 161 20.49 -1.16 -4.50
N HIS A 162 20.72 -0.99 -5.80
CA HIS A 162 20.89 0.35 -6.38
C HIS A 162 19.59 1.15 -6.36
N VAL A 163 18.45 0.48 -6.62
CA VAL A 163 17.14 1.13 -6.50
C VAL A 163 16.79 1.40 -5.04
N LEU A 164 17.17 0.49 -4.12
CA LEU A 164 17.02 0.72 -2.70
C LEU A 164 17.81 1.96 -2.24
N GLU A 165 19.06 2.12 -2.66
CA GLU A 165 19.87 3.30 -2.36
C GLU A 165 19.25 4.59 -2.92
N ARG A 166 18.77 4.52 -4.18
CA ARG A 166 18.06 5.63 -4.81
C ARG A 166 16.80 5.99 -4.05
N PHE A 167 15.96 5.00 -3.71
CA PHE A 167 14.78 5.19 -2.87
C PHE A 167 15.14 5.84 -1.53
N CYS A 168 16.19 5.33 -0.88
CA CYS A 168 16.64 5.86 0.41
C CYS A 168 17.09 7.32 0.30
N THR A 169 17.76 7.69 -0.79
CA THR A 169 18.15 9.08 -1.07
C THR A 169 16.92 9.97 -1.30
N ASP A 170 15.98 9.54 -2.16
CA ASP A 170 14.79 10.32 -2.53
C ASP A 170 13.86 10.54 -1.34
N PHE A 171 13.76 9.53 -0.45
CA PHE A 171 12.82 9.54 0.67
C PHE A 171 13.48 9.76 2.05
N GLY A 172 14.80 9.94 2.10
CA GLY A 172 15.55 10.20 3.34
C GLY A 172 15.57 9.01 4.31
N TYR A 173 15.80 7.79 3.81
CA TYR A 173 16.04 6.59 4.61
C TYR A 173 17.51 6.19 4.57
N GLU A 174 17.96 5.42 5.56
CA GLU A 174 19.21 4.70 5.55
C GLU A 174 18.98 3.28 5.00
N PRO A 175 19.71 2.81 3.98
CA PRO A 175 19.56 1.46 3.47
C PRO A 175 20.21 0.44 4.41
N MET A 176 19.45 -0.60 4.80
CA MET A 176 19.93 -1.75 5.55
C MET A 176 19.70 -3.02 4.71
N ALA A 177 20.56 -3.25 3.73
CA ALA A 177 20.48 -4.42 2.87
C ALA A 177 21.24 -5.61 3.49
N PHE A 178 20.65 -6.81 3.42
CA PHE A 178 21.23 -8.05 3.91
C PHE A 178 20.82 -9.24 3.03
N ASP A 179 21.55 -10.32 3.11
CA ASP A 179 21.13 -11.58 2.51
C ASP A 179 20.27 -12.34 3.51
N ALA A 180 19.21 -12.96 3.03
CA ALA A 180 18.36 -13.85 3.82
C ALA A 180 18.01 -15.09 3.00
N VAL A 181 18.17 -16.26 3.62
CA VAL A 181 17.93 -17.55 2.98
C VAL A 181 17.17 -18.47 3.95
N ASP A 182 16.45 -19.42 3.40
CA ASP A 182 15.87 -20.52 4.17
C ASP A 182 16.91 -21.61 4.48
N SER A 183 16.51 -22.65 5.19
CA SER A 183 17.37 -23.80 5.55
C SER A 183 17.87 -24.61 4.35
N GLU A 184 17.26 -24.44 3.17
CA GLU A 184 17.68 -25.07 1.92
C GLU A 184 18.60 -24.16 1.10
N GLY A 185 18.89 -22.94 1.58
CA GLY A 185 19.70 -21.94 0.91
C GLY A 185 18.95 -21.14 -0.16
N VAL A 186 17.62 -21.22 -0.21
CA VAL A 186 16.79 -20.45 -1.13
C VAL A 186 16.66 -19.02 -0.65
N PRO A 187 17.00 -18.01 -1.49
CA PRO A 187 16.86 -16.60 -1.09
C PRO A 187 15.41 -16.22 -0.80
N VAL A 188 15.24 -15.42 0.25
CA VAL A 188 13.94 -14.78 0.56
C VAL A 188 13.65 -13.72 -0.47
N TYR A 189 12.55 -13.87 -1.18
CA TYR A 189 12.20 -12.97 -2.29
C TYR A 189 11.69 -11.59 -1.84
N HIS A 190 11.04 -11.50 -0.68
CA HIS A 190 10.50 -10.27 -0.09
C HIS A 190 10.80 -10.20 1.41
N THR A 191 11.25 -9.04 1.87
CA THR A 191 11.62 -8.81 3.28
C THR A 191 10.40 -8.88 4.21
N ASN A 192 9.23 -8.44 3.76
CA ASN A 192 8.01 -8.46 4.57
C ASN A 192 7.47 -9.85 4.90
N VAL A 193 8.06 -10.90 4.32
CA VAL A 193 7.75 -12.29 4.69
C VAL A 193 8.42 -12.64 6.01
N ILE A 194 9.65 -12.14 6.23
CA ILE A 194 10.47 -12.49 7.39
C ILE A 194 10.49 -11.43 8.49
N ALA A 195 9.97 -10.22 8.23
CA ALA A 195 10.06 -9.12 9.17
C ALA A 195 8.84 -8.20 9.16
N CYS A 196 8.48 -7.72 10.35
CA CYS A 196 7.52 -6.65 10.60
C CYS A 196 8.11 -5.67 11.60
N ILE A 197 7.97 -4.37 11.37
CA ILE A 197 8.43 -3.32 12.27
C ILE A 197 7.23 -2.49 12.75
N GLY A 198 6.97 -2.54 14.04
CA GLY A 198 6.03 -1.68 14.73
C GLY A 198 6.73 -0.52 15.46
N THR A 199 5.97 0.25 16.23
CA THR A 199 6.46 1.39 17.01
C THR A 199 7.38 0.92 18.14
N GLU A 200 6.89 0.00 18.97
CA GLU A 200 7.59 -0.49 20.17
C GLU A 200 8.01 -1.96 20.06
N VAL A 201 7.58 -2.66 19.02
CA VAL A 201 7.91 -4.07 18.76
C VAL A 201 8.33 -4.27 17.31
N ALA A 202 9.35 -5.11 17.09
CA ALA A 202 9.72 -5.63 15.78
C ALA A 202 9.72 -7.16 15.84
N MET A 203 9.26 -7.81 14.78
CA MET A 203 9.25 -9.25 14.63
C MET A 203 10.15 -9.59 13.45
N ILE A 204 11.09 -10.52 13.60
CA ILE A 204 12.03 -10.88 12.53
C ILE A 204 12.62 -12.28 12.74
N ALA A 205 12.81 -13.01 11.64
CA ALA A 205 13.56 -14.26 11.63
C ALA A 205 15.06 -14.00 11.41
N LEU A 206 15.77 -13.62 12.47
CA LEU A 206 17.20 -13.30 12.42
C LEU A 206 18.06 -14.50 12.00
N GLU A 207 17.65 -15.73 12.33
CA GLU A 207 18.36 -16.94 11.94
C GLU A 207 18.46 -17.14 10.42
N MET A 208 17.53 -16.54 9.64
CA MET A 208 17.55 -16.57 8.19
C MET A 208 18.58 -15.62 7.56
N ILE A 209 19.26 -14.78 8.35
CA ILE A 209 20.39 -13.93 7.93
C ILE A 209 21.68 -14.70 8.16
N PRO A 210 22.35 -15.24 7.12
CA PRO A 210 23.51 -16.14 7.31
C PRO A 210 24.75 -15.42 7.86
N ASP A 211 24.98 -14.16 7.49
CA ASP A 211 26.09 -13.35 7.97
C ASP A 211 25.85 -12.93 9.43
N GLU A 212 26.66 -13.45 10.36
CA GLU A 212 26.51 -13.19 11.79
C GLU A 212 26.73 -11.73 12.18
N GLN A 213 27.66 -11.04 11.50
CA GLN A 213 27.92 -9.63 11.76
C GLN A 213 26.72 -8.80 11.30
N ARG A 214 26.22 -9.05 10.08
CA ARG A 214 25.04 -8.35 9.55
C ARG A 214 23.79 -8.65 10.37
N ARG A 215 23.62 -9.89 10.83
CA ARG A 215 22.54 -10.28 11.74
C ARG A 215 22.57 -9.48 13.04
N ALA A 216 23.76 -9.32 13.64
CA ALA A 216 23.94 -8.52 14.85
C ALA A 216 23.64 -7.03 14.60
N GLU A 217 24.10 -6.46 13.48
CA GLU A 217 23.82 -5.07 13.09
C GLU A 217 22.30 -4.83 12.89
N VAL A 218 21.62 -5.76 12.20
CA VAL A 218 20.16 -5.67 12.00
C VAL A 218 19.43 -5.73 13.34
N ARG A 219 19.82 -6.67 14.24
CA ARG A 219 19.25 -6.76 15.59
C ARG A 219 19.45 -5.46 16.38
N GLU A 220 20.68 -4.95 16.43
CA GLU A 220 21.02 -3.73 17.14
C GLU A 220 20.20 -2.55 16.62
N ARG A 221 20.11 -2.41 15.29
CA ARG A 221 19.38 -1.33 14.66
C ARG A 221 17.87 -1.39 14.91
N LEU A 222 17.29 -2.59 14.95
CA LEU A 222 15.88 -2.81 15.31
C LEU A 222 15.59 -2.47 16.78
N SER A 223 16.58 -2.65 17.68
CA SER A 223 16.43 -2.40 19.12
C SER A 223 16.57 -0.92 19.51
N VAL A 224 16.86 -0.03 18.54
CA VAL A 224 17.00 1.39 18.81
C VAL A 224 15.71 1.95 19.45
N ASN A 225 15.85 2.86 20.40
CA ASN A 225 14.77 3.46 21.17
C ASN A 225 14.03 2.49 22.11
N GLY A 226 14.63 1.37 22.47
CA GLY A 226 14.05 0.40 23.40
C GLY A 226 13.00 -0.52 22.79
N ARG A 227 12.93 -0.59 21.45
CA ARG A 227 12.01 -1.49 20.74
C ARG A 227 12.31 -2.95 21.11
N ILE A 228 11.27 -3.71 21.44
CA ILE A 228 11.34 -5.14 21.70
C ILE A 228 11.52 -5.87 20.37
N VAL A 229 12.54 -6.72 20.26
CA VAL A 229 12.73 -7.58 19.08
C VAL A 229 12.26 -8.99 19.40
N VAL A 230 11.14 -9.37 18.79
CA VAL A 230 10.57 -10.71 18.84
C VAL A 230 11.20 -11.55 17.73
N GLU A 231 12.06 -12.49 18.11
CA GLU A 231 12.68 -13.40 17.16
C GLU A 231 11.70 -14.49 16.74
N LEU A 232 11.54 -14.61 15.41
CA LEU A 232 10.76 -15.65 14.77
C LEU A 232 11.68 -16.76 14.27
N THR A 233 11.16 -17.99 14.22
CA THR A 233 11.84 -19.11 13.58
C THR A 233 11.41 -19.21 12.12
N GLU A 234 12.23 -19.87 11.29
CA GLU A 234 11.88 -20.17 9.89
C GLU A 234 10.54 -20.91 9.80
N GLN A 235 10.26 -21.85 10.73
CA GLN A 235 8.98 -22.54 10.77
C GLN A 235 7.81 -21.56 10.97
N GLN A 236 7.97 -20.54 11.83
CA GLN A 236 6.96 -19.50 12.02
C GLN A 236 6.82 -18.62 10.78
N ILE A 237 7.92 -18.39 10.06
CA ILE A 237 7.88 -17.67 8.76
C ILE A 237 7.06 -18.47 7.73
N ARG A 238 7.19 -19.78 7.68
CA ARG A 238 6.36 -20.66 6.82
C ARG A 238 4.86 -20.61 7.18
N GLU A 239 4.53 -20.14 8.39
CA GLU A 239 3.18 -19.84 8.86
C GLU A 239 2.83 -18.33 8.78
N PHE A 240 3.58 -17.54 8.01
CA PHE A 240 3.40 -16.09 7.77
C PHE A 240 3.55 -15.20 9.00
N ALA A 241 4.22 -15.63 10.08
CA ALA A 241 4.34 -14.83 11.30
C ALA A 241 5.07 -13.49 11.08
N GLY A 242 6.00 -13.40 10.12
CA GLY A 242 6.66 -12.16 9.73
C GLY A 242 5.78 -11.23 8.89
N ASN A 243 4.70 -11.75 8.28
CA ASN A 243 3.84 -11.00 7.38
C ASN A 243 2.70 -10.30 8.13
N ALA A 244 3.08 -9.42 9.05
CA ALA A 244 2.20 -8.63 9.90
C ALA A 244 2.42 -7.14 9.71
N VAL A 245 1.51 -6.30 10.21
CA VAL A 245 1.62 -4.85 10.14
C VAL A 245 0.99 -4.18 11.36
N GLU A 246 1.72 -3.23 11.96
CA GLU A 246 1.15 -2.37 12.99
C GLU A 246 0.33 -1.24 12.34
N LEU A 247 -0.89 -1.04 12.85
CA LEU A 247 -1.80 0.02 12.42
C LEU A 247 -2.31 0.79 13.63
N CYS A 248 -2.67 2.06 13.41
CA CYS A 248 -3.22 2.93 14.43
C CYS A 248 -4.70 3.18 14.19
N GLY A 249 -5.57 2.44 14.86
CA GLY A 249 -7.00 2.68 14.88
C GLY A 249 -7.43 3.68 15.96
N ARG A 250 -8.76 3.79 16.12
CA ARG A 250 -9.39 4.59 17.19
C ARG A 250 -10.46 3.77 17.88
N THR A 251 -10.52 3.87 19.19
CA THR A 251 -11.67 3.36 19.96
C THR A 251 -12.91 4.21 19.68
N PRO A 252 -14.13 3.73 20.00
CA PRO A 252 -15.35 4.54 19.92
C PRO A 252 -15.27 5.86 20.69
N GLY A 253 -14.46 5.92 21.77
CA GLY A 253 -14.18 7.14 22.53
C GLY A 253 -13.08 8.02 21.93
N GLY A 254 -12.58 7.75 20.71
CA GLY A 254 -11.62 8.56 19.99
C GLY A 254 -10.13 8.36 20.40
N ARG A 255 -9.83 7.52 21.40
CA ARG A 255 -8.46 7.23 21.81
C ARG A 255 -7.73 6.40 20.75
N ARG A 256 -6.42 6.62 20.60
CA ARG A 256 -5.58 5.77 19.73
C ARG A 256 -5.57 4.34 20.25
N ARG A 257 -5.62 3.39 19.31
CA ARG A 257 -5.54 1.96 19.54
C ARG A 257 -4.54 1.38 18.54
N TYR A 258 -3.43 0.89 19.02
CA TYR A 258 -2.47 0.20 18.17
C TYR A 258 -2.84 -1.27 18.05
N ILE A 259 -2.82 -1.76 16.82
CA ILE A 259 -3.10 -3.15 16.50
C ILE A 259 -1.96 -3.74 15.66
N MET A 260 -1.66 -5.03 15.87
CA MET A 260 -0.83 -5.83 15.00
C MET A 260 -1.75 -6.73 14.18
N ALA A 261 -2.00 -6.33 12.92
CA ALA A 261 -2.81 -7.12 12.01
C ALA A 261 -1.97 -8.25 11.39
N MET A 262 -2.44 -9.49 11.51
CA MET A 262 -1.81 -10.68 10.97
C MET A 262 -2.86 -11.74 10.64
N SER A 263 -2.46 -12.81 9.93
CA SER A 263 -3.39 -13.92 9.71
C SER A 263 -3.60 -14.75 10.98
N ALA A 264 -4.76 -15.42 11.05
CA ALA A 264 -5.04 -16.35 12.13
C ALA A 264 -4.03 -17.51 12.16
N ARG A 265 -3.52 -17.90 11.01
CA ARG A 265 -2.46 -18.89 10.84
C ARG A 265 -1.15 -18.39 11.46
N ALA A 266 -0.72 -17.17 11.15
CA ALA A 266 0.43 -16.52 11.76
C ALA A 266 0.29 -16.45 13.28
N ARG A 267 -0.86 -15.98 13.78
CA ARG A 267 -1.14 -15.87 15.22
C ARG A 267 -1.03 -17.22 15.96
N ARG A 268 -1.52 -18.29 15.35
CA ARG A 268 -1.44 -19.65 15.94
C ARG A 268 -0.01 -20.18 16.04
N SER A 269 0.91 -19.75 15.18
CA SER A 269 2.31 -20.17 15.19
C SER A 269 3.15 -19.48 16.27
N LEU A 270 2.69 -18.35 16.80
CA LEU A 270 3.41 -17.61 17.83
C LEU A 270 3.36 -18.33 19.18
N ARG A 271 4.48 -18.34 19.88
CA ARG A 271 4.57 -18.83 21.26
C ARG A 271 3.91 -17.85 22.23
N PRO A 272 3.49 -18.31 23.42
CA PRO A 272 2.87 -17.43 24.42
C PRO A 272 3.73 -16.22 24.83
N ASP A 273 5.05 -16.42 24.95
CA ASP A 273 6.00 -15.36 25.29
C ASP A 273 6.10 -14.29 24.19
N GLN A 274 6.10 -14.71 22.90
CA GLN A 274 6.10 -13.81 21.76
C GLN A 274 4.79 -13.00 21.69
N VAL A 275 3.66 -13.66 21.93
CA VAL A 275 2.37 -13.00 22.00
C VAL A 275 2.33 -11.95 23.10
N ALA A 276 2.77 -12.30 24.30
CA ALA A 276 2.81 -11.38 25.43
C ALA A 276 3.68 -10.15 25.10
N ALA A 277 4.84 -10.35 24.49
CA ALA A 277 5.74 -9.26 24.09
C ALA A 277 5.10 -8.31 23.03
N ILE A 278 4.33 -8.85 22.08
CA ILE A 278 3.59 -8.03 21.10
C ILE A 278 2.47 -7.25 21.80
N GLU A 279 1.72 -7.93 22.69
CA GLU A 279 0.56 -7.35 23.37
C GLU A 279 0.93 -6.33 24.48
N GLU A 280 2.22 -6.15 24.80
CA GLU A 280 2.68 -5.03 25.63
C GLU A 280 2.40 -3.67 24.97
N SER A 281 2.42 -3.60 23.63
CA SER A 281 2.29 -2.32 22.89
C SER A 281 1.11 -2.24 21.94
N CYS A 282 0.60 -3.37 21.43
CA CYS A 282 -0.48 -3.39 20.46
C CYS A 282 -1.34 -4.66 20.58
N GLU A 283 -2.63 -4.53 20.33
CA GLU A 283 -3.56 -5.65 20.32
C GLU A 283 -3.40 -6.47 19.03
N ILE A 284 -3.34 -7.79 19.10
CA ILE A 284 -3.27 -8.66 17.94
C ILE A 284 -4.67 -8.81 17.31
N VAL A 285 -4.81 -8.41 16.05
CA VAL A 285 -6.00 -8.64 15.23
C VAL A 285 -5.68 -9.76 14.24
N ALA A 286 -6.20 -10.96 14.52
CA ALA A 286 -5.98 -12.16 13.74
C ALA A 286 -7.14 -12.41 12.78
N ILE A 287 -6.86 -12.52 11.48
CA ILE A 287 -7.86 -12.64 10.42
C ILE A 287 -7.63 -13.94 9.65
N ASP A 288 -8.68 -14.71 9.40
CA ASP A 288 -8.57 -15.99 8.70
C ASP A 288 -8.65 -15.77 7.19
N ILE A 289 -7.53 -16.02 6.48
CA ILE A 289 -7.37 -15.75 5.05
C ILE A 289 -6.64 -16.90 4.32
N PRO A 290 -7.02 -18.17 4.53
CA PRO A 290 -6.27 -19.31 4.01
C PRO A 290 -6.25 -19.37 2.47
N THR A 291 -7.26 -18.82 1.79
CA THR A 291 -7.32 -18.78 0.33
C THR A 291 -6.35 -17.74 -0.24
N ILE A 292 -6.30 -16.55 0.33
CA ILE A 292 -5.35 -15.51 -0.07
C ILE A 292 -3.90 -15.98 0.13
N GLU A 293 -3.64 -16.70 1.21
CA GLU A 293 -2.30 -17.25 1.51
C GLU A 293 -1.80 -18.28 0.49
N LEU A 294 -2.69 -18.83 -0.36
CA LEU A 294 -2.26 -19.68 -1.49
C LEU A 294 -1.38 -18.93 -2.50
N ALA A 295 -1.55 -17.62 -2.65
CA ALA A 295 -0.69 -16.81 -3.51
C ALA A 295 0.69 -16.47 -2.90
N GLY A 296 0.98 -16.95 -1.68
CA GLY A 296 2.28 -16.76 -1.03
C GLY A 296 2.46 -15.40 -0.36
N GLY A 297 1.40 -14.58 -0.28
CA GLY A 297 1.30 -13.36 0.53
C GLY A 297 0.29 -13.54 1.66
N SER A 298 0.30 -12.67 2.68
CA SER A 298 -0.64 -12.70 3.79
C SER A 298 -1.11 -11.26 4.13
N VAL A 299 -1.64 -11.01 5.31
CA VAL A 299 -2.29 -9.75 5.70
C VAL A 299 -1.46 -8.50 5.39
N ARG A 300 -0.13 -8.53 5.68
CA ARG A 300 0.74 -7.38 5.40
C ARG A 300 0.79 -7.04 3.90
N CYS A 301 0.81 -8.05 3.05
CA CYS A 301 0.87 -7.86 1.60
C CYS A 301 -0.40 -7.23 1.04
N MET A 302 -1.57 -7.47 1.66
CA MET A 302 -2.85 -6.91 1.26
C MET A 302 -2.98 -5.41 1.58
N ILE A 303 -2.07 -4.84 2.38
CA ILE A 303 -2.24 -3.51 2.98
C ILE A 303 -1.20 -2.53 2.45
N ALA A 304 -1.63 -1.52 1.68
CA ALA A 304 -0.83 -0.34 1.42
C ALA A 304 -1.20 0.76 2.44
N GLY A 305 -0.27 1.09 3.34
CA GLY A 305 -0.46 2.10 4.38
C GLY A 305 -0.47 3.52 3.81
N VAL A 306 -1.32 4.40 4.35
CA VAL A 306 -1.38 5.82 3.96
C VAL A 306 -0.76 6.66 5.06
N HIS A 307 0.47 7.13 4.82
CA HIS A 307 1.28 8.00 5.69
C HIS A 307 1.18 9.49 5.31
N LEU A 308 0.14 9.86 4.56
CA LEU A 308 -0.12 11.20 4.09
C LEU A 308 -1.07 11.95 5.02
N ASP A 309 -0.88 13.26 5.16
CA ASP A 309 -1.82 14.10 5.85
C ASP A 309 -3.10 14.28 5.02
N ARG A 310 -4.27 14.19 5.65
CA ARG A 310 -5.54 14.49 4.99
C ARG A 310 -5.59 15.96 4.56
N ARG A 311 -6.20 16.22 3.40
CA ARG A 311 -6.60 17.57 3.04
C ARG A 311 -7.68 18.05 4.02
N PRO A 312 -7.67 19.33 4.43
CA PRO A 312 -8.82 19.91 5.11
C PRO A 312 -10.07 19.71 4.23
N ALA A 313 -11.20 19.39 4.84
CA ALA A 313 -12.47 19.49 4.12
C ALA A 313 -12.56 20.93 3.58
N LEU A 314 -12.84 21.08 2.28
CA LEU A 314 -13.24 22.37 1.76
C LEU A 314 -14.50 22.73 2.55
N GLU A 315 -14.43 23.78 3.38
CA GLU A 315 -15.66 24.39 3.89
C GLU A 315 -16.47 24.76 2.64
N ALA A 316 -17.69 24.20 2.54
CA ALA A 316 -18.60 24.63 1.49
C ALA A 316 -18.72 26.14 1.66
N GLU A 317 -18.24 26.91 0.66
CA GLU A 317 -18.53 28.33 0.64
C GLU A 317 -20.03 28.49 0.82
N PRO A 318 -20.51 29.30 1.77
CA PRO A 318 -21.92 29.55 1.89
C PRO A 318 -22.39 30.03 0.54
N THR A 319 -23.31 29.29 -0.08
CA THR A 319 -23.93 29.68 -1.33
C THR A 319 -24.42 31.13 -1.11
N PRO A 320 -23.90 32.11 -1.86
CA PRO A 320 -24.39 33.48 -1.71
C PRO A 320 -25.92 33.41 -1.87
N ALA A 321 -26.62 33.93 -0.87
CA ALA A 321 -28.07 34.06 -0.96
C ALA A 321 -28.35 34.81 -2.26
N VAL A 322 -29.01 34.16 -3.20
CA VAL A 322 -29.54 34.83 -4.40
C VAL A 322 -30.55 35.82 -3.86
N GLU A 323 -30.14 37.08 -3.74
CA GLU A 323 -31.11 38.16 -3.49
C GLU A 323 -32.16 38.05 -4.58
N ALA A 324 -33.40 37.81 -4.15
CA ALA A 324 -34.55 37.84 -5.04
C ALA A 324 -34.57 39.21 -5.70
N ILE A 325 -34.36 39.24 -7.00
CA ILE A 325 -34.58 40.45 -7.81
C ILE A 325 -36.07 40.73 -7.69
N ASP A 326 -36.38 41.77 -6.94
CA ASP A 326 -37.74 42.30 -6.81
C ASP A 326 -38.19 42.76 -8.20
N GLU A 327 -39.06 41.98 -8.85
CA GLU A 327 -39.73 42.39 -10.06
C GLU A 327 -40.72 43.53 -9.72
N ASN A 328 -40.27 44.74 -9.88
CA ASN A 328 -41.13 45.90 -9.79
C ASN A 328 -41.79 46.15 -11.16
N PRO A 329 -43.10 46.00 -11.29
CA PRO A 329 -43.80 46.28 -12.58
C PRO A 329 -44.14 47.77 -12.61
N HIS A 330 -43.37 48.57 -13.33
CA HIS A 330 -43.80 49.90 -13.73
C HIS A 330 -43.94 50.00 -15.22
N THR A 331 -45.23 49.96 -15.61
CA THR A 331 -45.96 50.81 -16.57
C THR A 331 -45.30 51.20 -17.88
N ALA A 332 -46.00 50.81 -18.88
CA ALA A 332 -45.97 51.30 -20.27
C ALA A 332 -45.91 52.84 -20.37
N ASP A 333 -45.08 53.31 -21.23
CA ASP A 333 -45.50 54.39 -22.14
C ASP A 333 -44.69 54.28 -23.44
N GLY A 334 -45.46 54.25 -24.57
CA GLY A 334 -44.92 54.08 -25.88
C GLY A 334 -44.34 55.38 -26.45
N GLN A 335 -43.37 55.22 -27.29
CA GLN A 335 -43.12 56.07 -28.41
C GLN A 335 -42.30 55.38 -29.49
N ASP A 336 -42.87 55.25 -30.65
CA ASP A 336 -42.29 54.90 -31.94
C ASP A 336 -41.11 55.81 -32.32
N VAL A 337 -39.98 55.24 -32.75
CA VAL A 337 -39.14 55.86 -33.78
C VAL A 337 -38.40 54.80 -34.61
N ALA A 338 -38.81 54.72 -35.85
CA ALA A 338 -38.15 54.48 -37.13
C ALA A 338 -36.86 53.65 -37.24
N MET A 339 -36.98 52.74 -38.19
CA MET A 339 -35.91 52.05 -38.93
C MET A 339 -34.79 52.95 -39.44
N ALA A 340 -33.58 52.48 -39.44
CA ALA A 340 -32.61 52.79 -40.49
C ALA A 340 -31.76 51.55 -40.80
N ASP A 341 -31.90 51.08 -41.98
CA ASP A 341 -31.17 50.10 -42.74
C ASP A 341 -29.76 50.62 -43.11
N THR A 342 -28.73 49.79 -43.12
CA THR A 342 -27.60 49.75 -44.08
C THR A 342 -26.64 48.68 -43.57
N ALA A 343 -26.51 47.52 -44.17
CA ALA A 343 -25.84 47.11 -45.39
C ALA A 343 -24.29 47.24 -45.33
N ASP A 344 -23.66 46.12 -45.56
CA ASP A 344 -22.38 45.84 -46.20
C ASP A 344 -21.05 46.28 -45.58
N CYS A 345 -20.18 45.31 -45.29
CA CYS A 345 -18.98 45.16 -46.12
C CYS A 345 -18.27 43.84 -45.93
N GLU A 346 -18.07 43.20 -47.04
CA GLU A 346 -17.34 41.96 -47.26
C GLU A 346 -15.81 42.09 -47.13
N ARG A 347 -15.15 40.91 -46.95
CA ARG A 347 -13.91 40.45 -47.59
C ARG A 347 -12.54 40.88 -47.05
N GLY A 348 -11.77 39.86 -46.81
CA GLY A 348 -10.29 39.92 -46.76
C GLY A 348 -9.64 38.64 -46.39
N ALA A 349 -9.67 37.62 -47.25
CA ALA A 349 -8.76 36.50 -47.22
C ALA A 349 -7.47 36.87 -47.96
N HIS A 350 -6.29 36.50 -47.47
CA HIS A 350 -5.16 36.00 -48.28
C HIS A 350 -3.98 35.48 -47.39
N PRO A 351 -2.99 34.76 -47.96
CA PRO A 351 -2.66 33.39 -47.60
C PRO A 351 -1.23 33.18 -47.11
N LEU A 352 -0.97 31.91 -46.73
CA LEU A 352 0.30 31.18 -46.57
C LEU A 352 1.51 31.74 -47.30
N THR A 353 2.69 31.75 -46.62
CA THR A 353 3.96 31.30 -47.22
C THR A 353 4.86 30.66 -46.20
N LYS A 354 5.54 29.60 -46.66
CA LYS A 354 6.54 28.75 -46.04
C LYS A 354 7.83 29.52 -45.76
N GLY A 355 8.53 29.05 -44.73
CA GLY A 355 9.93 29.26 -44.45
C GLY A 355 10.36 28.32 -43.36
#